data_b52935f1a20dc587b65be868cf3d3cd3
#
_entry.id   b52935f1a20dc587b65be868cf3d3cd3
#
_cell.length_a   1.000
_cell.length_b   1.000
_cell.length_c   1.000
_cell.angle_alpha   90.00
_cell.angle_beta   90.00
_cell.angle_gamma   90.00
#
_symmetry.space_group_name_H-M   'P 1'
#
loop_
_entity.id
_entity.type
_entity.pdbx_description
1 polymer ?
#
loop_
_entity_poly.entity_id
_entity_poly.type
_entity_poly.pdbx_seq_one_letter_code
_entity_poly.pdbx_strand_id
1 'polypeptide(L)'
;MAGKETDIISHLLSVEQEAQALLQEAQAEADRRISAAKAQADDTFKKEYAALMKEIDAEYDARRKETVRRCDEQLADYKARLTALPVDTAAFSALLASYLAAV
;
A
#
# COMPACT_ATOMS: atom_id res chain seq x y z
N MET A 1 -26.02 69.21 -21.34
CA MET A 1 -24.88 68.84 -20.45
C MET A 1 -25.15 67.63 -19.56
N ALA A 2 -26.39 67.40 -19.20
CA ALA A 2 -26.77 66.19 -18.45
C ALA A 2 -26.50 64.89 -19.23
N GLY A 3 -26.52 64.91 -20.57
CA GLY A 3 -26.23 63.74 -21.39
C GLY A 3 -24.77 63.22 -21.32
N LYS A 4 -23.79 64.12 -21.16
CA LYS A 4 -22.37 63.73 -21.03
C LYS A 4 -22.05 63.06 -19.69
N GLU A 5 -22.63 63.54 -18.60
CA GLU A 5 -22.48 62.94 -17.29
C GLU A 5 -23.09 61.54 -17.22
N THR A 6 -24.29 61.39 -17.81
CA THR A 6 -24.96 60.11 -17.96
C THR A 6 -24.16 59.14 -18.77
N ASP A 7 -23.53 59.58 -19.88
CA ASP A 7 -22.68 58.75 -20.71
C ASP A 7 -21.41 58.30 -19.99
N ILE A 8 -20.79 59.16 -19.21
CA ILE A 8 -19.61 58.84 -18.40
C ILE A 8 -19.96 57.81 -17.34
N ILE A 9 -21.08 57.98 -16.61
CA ILE A 9 -21.56 57.07 -15.60
C ILE A 9 -21.90 55.71 -16.22
N SER A 10 -22.58 55.73 -17.36
CA SER A 10 -22.90 54.51 -18.12
C SER A 10 -21.68 53.77 -18.57
N HIS A 11 -20.65 54.48 -19.04
CA HIS A 11 -19.38 53.91 -19.41
C HIS A 11 -18.63 53.30 -18.23
N LEU A 12 -18.59 53.99 -17.10
CA LEU A 12 -17.96 53.47 -15.87
C LEU A 12 -18.65 52.22 -15.36
N LEU A 13 -19.97 52.16 -15.40
CA LEU A 13 -20.74 50.97 -15.05
C LEU A 13 -20.42 49.79 -15.98
N SER A 14 -20.32 50.07 -17.27
CA SER A 14 -19.97 49.07 -18.26
C SER A 14 -18.58 48.48 -18.01
N VAL A 15 -17.60 49.35 -17.73
CA VAL A 15 -16.23 48.93 -17.38
C VAL A 15 -16.19 48.11 -16.11
N GLU A 16 -16.96 48.53 -15.10
CA GLU A 16 -17.06 47.77 -13.84
C GLU A 16 -17.67 46.40 -14.03
N GLN A 17 -18.72 46.29 -14.83
CA GLN A 17 -19.37 45.03 -15.16
C GLN A 17 -18.42 44.10 -15.94
N GLU A 18 -17.66 44.62 -16.90
CA GLU A 18 -16.67 43.89 -17.64
C GLU A 18 -15.54 43.39 -16.72
N ALA A 19 -15.09 44.23 -15.80
CA ALA A 19 -14.07 43.87 -14.82
C ALA A 19 -14.55 42.76 -13.90
N GLN A 20 -15.79 42.84 -13.42
CA GLN A 20 -16.39 41.79 -12.59
C GLN A 20 -16.54 40.47 -13.36
N ALA A 21 -16.97 40.55 -14.63
CA ALA A 21 -17.12 39.38 -15.46
C ALA A 21 -15.75 38.69 -15.70
N LEU A 22 -14.70 39.47 -15.95
CA LEU A 22 -13.33 38.95 -16.09
C LEU A 22 -12.84 38.29 -14.79
N LEU A 23 -13.13 38.92 -13.65
CA LEU A 23 -12.74 38.38 -12.36
C LEU A 23 -13.45 37.04 -12.08
N GLN A 24 -14.75 36.97 -12.34
CA GLN A 24 -15.52 35.75 -12.17
C GLN A 24 -15.05 34.65 -13.13
N GLU A 25 -14.76 34.99 -14.35
CA GLU A 25 -14.22 34.05 -15.34
C GLU A 25 -12.86 33.52 -14.93
N ALA A 26 -11.96 34.40 -14.46
CA ALA A 26 -10.65 34.01 -13.98
C ALA A 26 -10.75 33.08 -12.75
N GLN A 27 -11.68 33.38 -11.84
CA GLN A 27 -11.91 32.56 -10.67
C GLN A 27 -12.50 31.20 -11.02
N ALA A 28 -13.44 31.16 -11.92
CA ALA A 28 -14.02 29.90 -12.42
C ALA A 28 -12.97 29.04 -13.12
N GLU A 29 -12.10 29.66 -13.90
CA GLU A 29 -10.98 28.95 -14.55
C GLU A 29 -9.98 28.41 -13.53
N ALA A 30 -9.63 29.21 -12.53
CA ALA A 30 -8.74 28.76 -11.46
C ALA A 30 -9.35 27.57 -10.69
N ASP A 31 -10.65 27.64 -10.36
CA ASP A 31 -11.35 26.56 -9.68
C ASP A 31 -11.39 25.29 -10.52
N ARG A 32 -11.62 25.41 -11.82
CA ARG A 32 -11.57 24.26 -12.73
C ARG A 32 -10.20 23.61 -12.78
N ARG A 33 -9.14 24.42 -12.83
CA ARG A 33 -7.76 23.92 -12.85
C ARG A 33 -7.40 23.23 -11.54
N ILE A 34 -7.78 23.79 -10.41
CA ILE A 34 -7.56 23.20 -9.10
C ILE A 34 -8.31 21.87 -8.98
N SER A 35 -9.59 21.84 -9.38
CA SER A 35 -10.39 20.61 -9.35
C SER A 35 -9.82 19.53 -10.26
N ALA A 36 -9.40 19.90 -11.45
CA ALA A 36 -8.77 18.97 -12.40
C ALA A 36 -7.45 18.42 -11.87
N ALA A 37 -6.61 19.28 -11.27
CA ALA A 37 -5.35 18.88 -10.69
C ALA A 37 -5.55 17.94 -9.50
N LYS A 38 -6.53 18.22 -8.63
CA LYS A 38 -6.88 17.36 -7.51
C LYS A 38 -7.40 16.00 -7.98
N ALA A 39 -8.27 15.99 -8.98
CA ALA A 39 -8.79 14.75 -9.54
C ALA A 39 -7.69 13.89 -10.16
N GLN A 40 -6.77 14.52 -10.88
CA GLN A 40 -5.63 13.83 -11.48
C GLN A 40 -4.67 13.28 -10.43
N ALA A 41 -4.37 14.07 -9.40
CA ALA A 41 -3.53 13.65 -8.29
C ALA A 41 -4.15 12.47 -7.53
N ASP A 42 -5.45 12.53 -7.28
CA ASP A 42 -6.20 11.46 -6.62
C ASP A 42 -6.20 10.17 -7.45
N ASP A 43 -6.42 10.27 -8.75
CA ASP A 43 -6.38 9.13 -9.66
C ASP A 43 -4.99 8.51 -9.74
N THR A 44 -3.95 9.33 -9.84
CA THR A 44 -2.56 8.87 -9.82
C THR A 44 -2.23 8.17 -8.51
N PHE A 45 -2.63 8.76 -7.38
CA PHE A 45 -2.44 8.18 -6.07
C PHE A 45 -3.11 6.80 -5.95
N LYS A 46 -4.36 6.68 -6.40
CA LYS A 46 -5.10 5.42 -6.35
C LYS A 46 -4.44 4.34 -7.20
N LYS A 47 -3.96 4.70 -8.38
CA LYS A 47 -3.27 3.76 -9.27
C LYS A 47 -1.93 3.30 -8.70
N GLU A 48 -1.15 4.23 -8.19
CA GLU A 48 0.14 3.92 -7.57
C GLU A 48 -0.03 3.10 -6.30
N TYR A 49 -1.02 3.44 -5.48
CA TYR A 49 -1.34 2.68 -4.28
C TYR A 49 -1.75 1.24 -4.61
N ALA A 50 -2.63 1.06 -5.59
CA ALA A 50 -3.06 -0.28 -6.02
C ALA A 50 -1.90 -1.11 -6.57
N ALA A 51 -1.03 -0.49 -7.37
CA ALA A 51 0.16 -1.16 -7.91
C ALA A 51 1.13 -1.55 -6.78
N LEU A 52 1.36 -0.65 -5.82
CA LEU A 52 2.23 -0.90 -4.68
C LEU A 52 1.68 -2.02 -3.79
N MET A 53 0.39 -2.01 -3.50
CA MET A 53 -0.24 -3.06 -2.71
C MET A 53 -0.16 -4.43 -3.39
N LYS A 54 -0.34 -4.46 -4.70
CA LYS A 54 -0.19 -5.70 -5.48
C LYS A 54 1.24 -6.23 -5.42
N GLU A 55 2.22 -5.35 -5.51
CA GLU A 55 3.63 -5.71 -5.41
C GLU A 55 3.99 -6.22 -4.02
N ILE A 56 3.51 -5.53 -2.97
CA ILE A 56 3.72 -5.93 -1.57
C ILE A 56 3.09 -7.30 -1.31
N ASP A 57 1.88 -7.54 -1.78
CA ASP A 57 1.19 -8.83 -1.61
C ASP A 57 1.94 -9.96 -2.32
N ALA A 58 2.44 -9.72 -3.52
CA ALA A 58 3.23 -10.70 -4.26
C ALA A 58 4.56 -11.01 -3.56
N GLU A 59 5.23 -9.98 -3.05
CA GLU A 59 6.46 -10.13 -2.29
C GLU A 59 6.25 -10.88 -0.97
N TYR A 60 5.17 -10.54 -0.26
CA TYR A 60 4.78 -11.24 0.96
C TYR A 60 4.51 -12.74 0.69
N ASP A 61 3.76 -13.05 -0.34
CA ASP A 61 3.47 -14.43 -0.74
C ASP A 61 4.75 -15.20 -1.08
N ALA A 62 5.67 -14.59 -1.83
CA ALA A 62 6.93 -15.19 -2.18
C ALA A 62 7.78 -15.48 -0.94
N ARG A 63 7.85 -14.53 -0.02
CA ARG A 63 8.59 -14.70 1.25
C ARG A 63 7.96 -15.77 2.14
N ARG A 64 6.65 -15.82 2.18
CA ARG A 64 5.93 -16.83 2.94
C ARG A 64 6.22 -18.24 2.40
N LYS A 65 6.12 -18.40 1.10
CA LYS A 65 6.43 -19.69 0.44
C LYS A 65 7.88 -20.13 0.70
N GLU A 66 8.81 -19.20 0.60
CA GLU A 66 10.22 -19.47 0.87
C GLU A 66 10.46 -19.84 2.34
N THR A 67 9.81 -19.16 3.26
CA THR A 67 9.90 -19.48 4.69
C THR A 67 9.35 -20.87 4.99
N VAL A 68 8.19 -21.20 4.44
CA VAL A 68 7.59 -22.54 4.59
C VAL A 68 8.50 -23.60 4.01
N ARG A 69 9.06 -23.37 2.84
CA ARG A 69 10.02 -24.29 2.21
C ARG A 69 11.25 -24.54 3.09
N ARG A 70 11.82 -23.46 3.64
CA ARG A 70 12.95 -23.58 4.57
C ARG A 70 12.62 -24.34 5.84
N CYS A 71 11.44 -24.06 6.42
CA CYS A 71 10.97 -24.78 7.58
C CYS A 71 10.78 -26.26 7.30
N ASP A 72 10.20 -26.62 6.16
CA ASP A 72 9.99 -28.00 5.76
C ASP A 72 11.32 -28.72 5.52
N GLU A 73 12.31 -28.07 4.88
CA GLU A 73 13.65 -28.61 4.70
C GLU A 73 14.36 -28.84 6.02
N GLN A 74 14.32 -27.86 6.92
CA GLN A 74 14.93 -27.98 8.25
C GLN A 74 14.29 -29.11 9.06
N LEU A 75 12.98 -29.23 8.97
CA LEU A 75 12.25 -30.31 9.65
C LEU A 75 12.61 -31.67 9.07
N ALA A 76 12.70 -31.78 7.74
CA ALA A 76 13.13 -33.00 7.06
C ALA A 76 14.56 -33.38 7.43
N ASP A 77 15.47 -32.42 7.45
CA ASP A 77 16.87 -32.64 7.88
C ASP A 77 16.96 -33.08 9.34
N TYR A 78 16.18 -32.47 10.21
CA TYR A 78 16.13 -32.85 11.62
C TYR A 78 15.61 -34.27 11.80
N LYS A 79 14.55 -34.64 11.11
CA LYS A 79 14.00 -36.01 11.13
C LYS A 79 15.02 -37.01 10.58
N ALA A 80 15.72 -36.67 9.52
CA ALA A 80 16.77 -37.51 8.95
C ALA A 80 17.91 -37.71 9.94
N ARG A 81 18.34 -36.68 10.65
CA ARG A 81 19.37 -36.78 11.70
C ARG A 81 18.92 -37.65 12.86
N LEU A 82 17.69 -37.51 13.31
CA LEU A 82 17.13 -38.34 14.36
C LEU A 82 17.07 -39.79 13.96
N THR A 83 16.68 -40.07 12.72
CA THR A 83 16.65 -41.45 12.19
C THR A 83 18.04 -42.05 12.03
N ALA A 84 19.03 -41.21 11.70
CA ALA A 84 20.42 -41.63 11.53
C ALA A 84 21.21 -41.81 12.86
N LEU A 85 20.67 -41.27 13.96
CA LEU A 85 21.27 -41.43 15.25
C LEU A 85 21.32 -42.92 15.62
N PRO A 86 22.51 -43.46 16.03
CA PRO A 86 22.60 -44.84 16.44
C PRO A 86 21.78 -45.03 17.72
N VAL A 87 20.85 -45.96 17.66
CA VAL A 87 20.09 -46.37 18.85
C VAL A 87 20.97 -47.37 19.57
N ASP A 88 21.34 -47.05 20.82
CA ASP A 88 22.11 -47.99 21.64
C ASP A 88 21.13 -49.02 22.24
N THR A 89 20.85 -50.01 21.43
CA THR A 89 19.95 -51.09 21.80
C THR A 89 20.47 -51.91 22.99
N ALA A 90 21.81 -52.02 23.13
CA ALA A 90 22.43 -52.71 24.23
C ALA A 90 22.21 -52.00 25.57
N ALA A 91 22.42 -50.70 25.59
CA ALA A 91 22.14 -49.86 26.82
C ALA A 91 20.67 -49.86 27.17
N PHE A 92 19.79 -49.77 26.17
CA PHE A 92 18.34 -49.82 26.37
C PHE A 92 17.91 -51.17 26.93
N SER A 93 18.41 -52.27 26.38
CA SER A 93 18.12 -53.62 26.87
C SER A 93 18.66 -53.86 28.28
N ALA A 94 19.83 -53.34 28.59
CA ALA A 94 20.40 -53.42 29.94
C ALA A 94 19.56 -52.63 30.94
N LEU A 95 19.10 -51.42 30.60
CA LEU A 95 18.24 -50.61 31.42
C LEU A 95 16.90 -51.29 31.66
N LEU A 96 16.30 -51.85 30.62
CA LEU A 96 15.02 -52.55 30.69
C LEU A 96 15.12 -53.79 31.56
N ALA A 97 16.18 -54.59 31.43
CA ALA A 97 16.47 -55.73 32.24
C ALA A 97 16.67 -55.36 33.71
N SER A 98 17.35 -54.26 33.98
CA SER A 98 17.51 -53.70 35.33
C SER A 98 16.19 -53.32 35.97
N TYR A 99 15.30 -52.72 35.21
CA TYR A 99 13.92 -52.36 35.71
C TYR A 99 13.09 -53.62 35.98
N LEU A 100 13.13 -54.58 35.08
CA LEU A 100 12.40 -55.82 35.22
C LEU A 100 12.91 -56.68 36.38
N ALA A 101 14.20 -56.66 36.64
CA ALA A 101 14.83 -57.39 37.76
C ALA A 101 14.54 -56.72 39.12
N ALA A 102 14.26 -55.43 39.15
CA ALA A 102 13.93 -54.69 40.36
C ALA A 102 12.46 -54.86 40.82
N VAL A 103 11.64 -55.43 39.95
CA VAL A 103 10.26 -55.76 40.23
C VAL A 103 10.17 -57.24 40.68
#